data_8c98c2b29b2f27bf16ec32064a3c4b12
#
_entry.id   8c98c2b29b2f27bf16ec32064a3c4b12
#
_cell.length_a   1.000
_cell.length_b   1.000
_cell.length_c   1.000
_cell.angle_alpha   90.00
_cell.angle_beta   90.00
_cell.angle_gamma   90.00
#
_symmetry.space_group_name_H-M   'P 1'
#
loop_
_entity.id
_entity.type
_entity.pdbx_description
1 polymer ?
#
loop_
_entity_poly.entity_id
_entity_poly.type
_entity_poly.pdbx_seq_one_letter_code
_entity_poly.pdbx_strand_id
1 'polypeptide(L)'
;MWIDTHCHLDADEFDRDRDEVVARAREAGVGMMVIPTGHVDERDEVRAIAHRHGFAYALGLHPLWLAEAVEDDIERLREAVQESLADPRFVAVGEIGIDLAEPGVDPARQEWFFREQLRIARKAEVPVIVHVRQSADLLLKHLRRIDVPGGIIHAFNGSAQQASQFVTRGFKLGFGGALTYSGSQRIRRHAAELAVDAWVLETDAPYIAPSWRRTPERVERTEPCDLRRIAGELAQLRGTDLATLARQNRANALAALPRLGPLLPSA
;
A
#
# COMPACT_ATOMS: atom_id res chain seq x y z
N MET A 1 3.36 -9.50 -15.93
CA MET A 1 2.36 -8.53 -15.41
C MET A 1 2.82 -8.09 -14.03
N TRP A 2 2.82 -6.78 -13.77
CA TRP A 2 3.13 -6.18 -12.48
C TRP A 2 1.86 -5.96 -11.66
N ILE A 3 1.97 -6.00 -10.35
CA ILE A 3 0.94 -5.59 -9.40
C ILE A 3 1.49 -4.41 -8.61
N ASP A 4 0.80 -3.28 -8.69
CA ASP A 4 1.02 -2.13 -7.83
C ASP A 4 0.15 -2.29 -6.59
N THR A 5 0.78 -2.56 -5.46
CA THR A 5 0.04 -2.88 -4.24
C THR A 5 -0.45 -1.67 -3.46
N HIS A 6 -0.10 -0.45 -3.89
CA HIS A 6 -0.52 0.79 -3.27
C HIS A 6 -0.44 1.97 -4.25
N CYS A 7 -1.61 2.48 -4.66
CA CYS A 7 -1.72 3.60 -5.60
C CYS A 7 -3.02 4.36 -5.33
N HIS A 8 -2.93 5.65 -5.05
CA HIS A 8 -4.09 6.55 -4.90
C HIS A 8 -4.56 7.04 -6.27
N LEU A 9 -5.09 6.12 -7.07
CA LEU A 9 -5.61 6.44 -8.41
C LEU A 9 -6.85 7.32 -8.35
N ASP A 10 -7.48 7.44 -7.20
CA ASP A 10 -8.61 8.33 -6.87
C ASP A 10 -8.18 9.79 -6.68
N ALA A 11 -6.91 10.07 -6.39
CA ALA A 11 -6.40 11.41 -6.08
C ALA A 11 -6.75 12.45 -7.16
N ASP A 12 -7.10 13.67 -6.72
CA ASP A 12 -7.49 14.80 -7.58
C ASP A 12 -6.44 15.13 -8.66
N GLU A 13 -5.17 14.83 -8.40
CA GLU A 13 -4.07 14.99 -9.36
C GLU A 13 -4.28 14.19 -10.64
N PHE A 14 -5.13 13.16 -10.62
CA PHE A 14 -5.46 12.32 -11.77
C PHE A 14 -6.79 12.64 -12.44
N ASP A 15 -7.63 13.51 -11.89
CA ASP A 15 -8.97 13.77 -12.37
C ASP A 15 -9.04 14.10 -13.87
N ARG A 16 -8.05 14.85 -14.35
CA ARG A 16 -8.02 15.34 -15.74
C ARG A 16 -7.60 14.29 -16.76
N ASP A 17 -6.85 13.27 -16.33
CA ASP A 17 -6.22 12.30 -17.24
C ASP A 17 -6.12 10.87 -16.65
N ARG A 18 -7.03 10.51 -15.72
CA ARG A 18 -7.01 9.19 -15.03
C ARG A 18 -7.03 8.02 -16.02
N ASP A 19 -7.84 8.11 -17.08
CA ASP A 19 -7.93 7.04 -18.09
C ASP A 19 -6.62 6.89 -18.88
N GLU A 20 -5.95 8.00 -19.21
CA GLU A 20 -4.64 8.01 -19.87
C GLU A 20 -3.53 7.49 -18.93
N VAL A 21 -3.59 7.82 -17.64
CA VAL A 21 -2.68 7.26 -16.61
C VAL A 21 -2.81 5.75 -16.57
N VAL A 22 -4.04 5.24 -16.56
CA VAL A 22 -4.31 3.79 -16.58
C VAL A 22 -3.80 3.15 -17.87
N ALA A 23 -3.98 3.81 -19.02
CA ALA A 23 -3.48 3.31 -20.30
C ALA A 23 -1.95 3.19 -20.27
N ARG A 24 -1.24 4.24 -19.84
CA ARG A 24 0.23 4.23 -19.69
C ARG A 24 0.71 3.13 -18.71
N ALA A 25 -0.01 2.93 -17.62
CA ALA A 25 0.30 1.87 -16.67
C ALA A 25 0.20 0.47 -17.29
N ARG A 26 -0.86 0.22 -18.06
CA ARG A 26 -1.06 -1.04 -18.79
C ARG A 26 0.01 -1.28 -19.85
N GLU A 27 0.39 -0.26 -20.59
CA GLU A 27 1.50 -0.32 -21.56
C GLU A 27 2.83 -0.64 -20.87
N ALA A 28 3.04 -0.15 -19.65
CA ALA A 28 4.20 -0.50 -18.81
C ALA A 28 4.10 -1.92 -18.22
N GLY A 29 2.98 -2.63 -18.42
CA GLY A 29 2.75 -3.99 -17.94
C GLY A 29 2.17 -4.07 -16.52
N VAL A 30 1.67 -2.97 -15.95
CA VAL A 30 0.91 -2.97 -14.69
C VAL A 30 -0.51 -3.44 -14.98
N GLY A 31 -0.83 -4.62 -14.53
CA GLY A 31 -2.13 -5.25 -14.81
C GLY A 31 -3.11 -5.21 -13.64
N MET A 32 -2.62 -4.89 -12.43
CA MET A 32 -3.43 -4.75 -11.22
C MET A 32 -2.89 -3.62 -10.36
N MET A 33 -3.80 -2.85 -9.77
CA MET A 33 -3.52 -1.85 -8.74
C MET A 33 -4.43 -2.08 -7.55
N VAL A 34 -3.96 -1.76 -6.35
CA VAL A 34 -4.78 -1.71 -5.13
C VAL A 34 -4.92 -0.25 -4.73
N ILE A 35 -6.16 0.23 -4.68
CA ILE A 35 -6.50 1.62 -4.39
C ILE A 35 -7.04 1.68 -2.96
N PRO A 36 -6.25 2.17 -1.98
CA PRO A 36 -6.74 2.34 -0.61
C PRO A 36 -7.50 3.66 -0.47
N THR A 37 -8.47 3.72 0.45
CA THR A 37 -9.05 5.00 0.87
C THR A 37 -8.23 5.67 1.95
N GLY A 38 -8.26 6.99 2.01
CA GLY A 38 -7.78 7.80 3.14
C GLY A 38 -8.92 8.15 4.12
N HIS A 39 -10.17 8.22 3.64
CA HIS A 39 -11.36 8.51 4.43
C HIS A 39 -12.53 7.60 4.05
N VAL A 40 -13.48 7.39 4.96
CA VAL A 40 -14.65 6.51 4.72
C VAL A 40 -15.57 7.05 3.63
N ASP A 41 -15.62 8.36 3.44
CA ASP A 41 -16.44 9.02 2.41
C ASP A 41 -15.95 8.78 0.98
N GLU A 42 -14.69 8.39 0.80
CA GLU A 42 -14.09 8.06 -0.51
C GLU A 42 -14.49 6.66 -1.01
N ARG A 43 -15.17 5.87 -0.18
CA ARG A 43 -15.53 4.48 -0.47
C ARG A 43 -16.18 4.30 -1.84
N ASP A 44 -17.22 5.06 -2.12
CA ASP A 44 -18.02 4.86 -3.35
C ASP A 44 -17.24 5.27 -4.59
N GLU A 45 -16.43 6.32 -4.51
CA GLU A 45 -15.55 6.76 -5.58
C GLU A 45 -14.45 5.73 -5.87
N VAL A 46 -13.68 5.34 -4.85
CA VAL A 46 -12.59 4.35 -4.97
C VAL A 46 -13.13 3.03 -5.51
N ARG A 47 -14.30 2.58 -5.00
CA ARG A 47 -14.98 1.40 -5.51
C ARG A 47 -15.37 1.54 -6.98
N ALA A 48 -15.94 2.69 -7.40
CA ALA A 48 -16.32 2.93 -8.78
C ALA A 48 -15.10 2.93 -9.72
N ILE A 49 -13.99 3.58 -9.32
CA ILE A 49 -12.72 3.58 -10.06
C ILE A 49 -12.19 2.16 -10.19
N ALA A 50 -12.14 1.40 -9.10
CA ALA A 50 -11.68 0.01 -9.10
C ALA A 50 -12.50 -0.88 -10.05
N HIS A 51 -13.83 -0.75 -10.03
CA HIS A 51 -14.71 -1.49 -10.94
C HIS A 51 -14.55 -1.06 -12.39
N ARG A 52 -14.50 0.25 -12.69
CA ARG A 52 -14.33 0.81 -14.04
C ARG A 52 -13.06 0.28 -14.71
N HIS A 53 -11.96 0.23 -13.98
CA HIS A 53 -10.66 -0.13 -14.53
C HIS A 53 -10.25 -1.58 -14.26
N GLY A 54 -11.05 -2.35 -13.55
CA GLY A 54 -10.74 -3.75 -13.26
C GLY A 54 -9.68 -3.94 -12.16
N PHE A 55 -9.49 -2.96 -11.27
CA PHE A 55 -8.54 -2.97 -10.16
C PHE A 55 -9.18 -3.44 -8.84
N ALA A 56 -8.40 -3.51 -7.79
CA ALA A 56 -8.84 -3.83 -6.44
C ALA A 56 -8.82 -2.58 -5.55
N TYR A 57 -9.53 -2.63 -4.42
CA TYR A 57 -9.54 -1.53 -3.46
C TYR A 57 -9.48 -2.02 -2.01
N ALA A 58 -9.08 -1.10 -1.13
CA ALA A 58 -9.09 -1.28 0.31
C ALA A 58 -9.80 -0.09 0.98
N LEU A 59 -10.34 -0.31 2.19
CA LEU A 59 -11.07 0.70 2.95
C LEU A 59 -10.41 0.94 4.30
N GLY A 60 -10.10 2.20 4.60
CA GLY A 60 -9.46 2.59 5.85
C GLY A 60 -9.61 4.08 6.14
N LEU A 61 -9.14 4.47 7.32
CA LEU A 61 -8.99 5.85 7.77
C LEU A 61 -7.49 6.11 7.96
N HIS A 62 -6.92 6.85 7.02
CA HIS A 62 -5.50 7.18 7.01
C HIS A 62 -5.12 8.15 8.15
N PRO A 63 -3.96 8.00 8.80
CA PRO A 63 -3.56 8.83 9.95
C PRO A 63 -3.59 10.33 9.69
N LEU A 64 -3.34 10.80 8.46
CA LEU A 64 -3.35 12.22 8.13
C LEU A 64 -4.75 12.87 8.21
N TRP A 65 -5.81 12.10 8.07
CA TRP A 65 -7.20 12.59 8.12
C TRP A 65 -7.84 12.48 9.51
N LEU A 66 -7.12 11.90 10.48
CA LEU A 66 -7.68 11.66 11.81
C LEU A 66 -7.87 12.93 12.67
N ALA A 67 -7.33 14.07 12.28
CA ALA A 67 -7.60 15.33 12.98
C ALA A 67 -9.10 15.69 12.94
N GLU A 68 -9.74 15.46 11.80
CA GLU A 68 -11.14 15.79 11.54
C GLU A 68 -12.09 14.60 11.76
N ALA A 69 -11.57 13.36 11.75
CA ALA A 69 -12.37 12.15 11.93
C ALA A 69 -13.09 12.15 13.29
N VAL A 70 -14.24 11.52 13.36
CA VAL A 70 -14.99 11.30 14.60
C VAL A 70 -15.06 9.81 14.95
N GLU A 71 -15.38 9.47 16.19
CA GLU A 71 -15.45 8.05 16.61
C GLU A 71 -16.50 7.27 15.80
N ASP A 72 -17.55 7.93 15.35
CA ASP A 72 -18.60 7.34 14.50
C ASP A 72 -18.06 6.87 13.13
N ASP A 73 -16.99 7.46 12.64
CA ASP A 73 -16.33 7.02 11.40
C ASP A 73 -15.79 5.58 11.50
N ILE A 74 -15.50 5.09 12.69
CA ILE A 74 -15.16 3.68 12.93
C ILE A 74 -16.37 2.77 12.69
N GLU A 75 -17.57 3.19 13.11
CA GLU A 75 -18.78 2.42 12.86
C GLU A 75 -19.12 2.44 11.36
N ARG A 76 -19.04 3.61 10.73
CA ARG A 76 -19.21 3.77 9.27
C ARG A 76 -18.23 2.89 8.49
N LEU A 77 -16.96 2.86 8.89
CA LEU A 77 -15.96 1.99 8.28
C LEU A 77 -16.29 0.51 8.50
N ARG A 78 -16.77 0.14 9.70
CA ARG A 78 -17.17 -1.25 10.01
C ARG A 78 -18.30 -1.72 9.10
N GLU A 79 -19.33 -0.89 8.93
CA GLU A 79 -20.44 -1.17 8.02
C GLU A 79 -19.97 -1.27 6.58
N ALA A 80 -19.16 -0.29 6.13
CA ALA A 80 -18.58 -0.27 4.78
C ALA A 80 -17.76 -1.53 4.47
N VAL A 81 -16.91 -1.98 5.41
CA VAL A 81 -16.14 -3.22 5.27
C VAL A 81 -17.07 -4.43 5.21
N GLN A 82 -18.06 -4.52 6.09
CA GLN A 82 -19.01 -5.65 6.12
C GLN A 82 -19.78 -5.79 4.79
N GLU A 83 -20.26 -4.68 4.23
CA GLU A 83 -20.95 -4.65 2.94
C GLU A 83 -19.99 -5.02 1.78
N SER A 84 -18.76 -4.57 1.87
CA SER A 84 -17.74 -4.80 0.83
C SER A 84 -17.21 -6.24 0.82
N LEU A 85 -17.45 -7.06 1.85
CA LEU A 85 -17.05 -8.48 1.84
C LEU A 85 -17.64 -9.27 0.68
N ALA A 86 -18.83 -8.89 0.20
CA ALA A 86 -19.47 -9.49 -0.97
C ALA A 86 -18.88 -9.01 -2.31
N ASP A 87 -18.12 -7.91 -2.32
CA ASP A 87 -17.48 -7.39 -3.52
C ASP A 87 -16.11 -8.09 -3.72
N PRO A 88 -15.91 -8.79 -4.86
CA PRO A 88 -14.65 -9.49 -5.10
C PRO A 88 -13.44 -8.54 -5.23
N ARG A 89 -13.66 -7.23 -5.48
CA ARG A 89 -12.60 -6.24 -5.63
C ARG A 89 -12.14 -5.62 -4.30
N PHE A 90 -12.89 -5.80 -3.24
CA PHE A 90 -12.45 -5.43 -1.90
C PHE A 90 -11.43 -6.45 -1.37
N VAL A 91 -10.20 -6.00 -1.04
CA VAL A 91 -9.10 -6.93 -0.73
C VAL A 91 -8.48 -6.75 0.66
N ALA A 92 -8.67 -5.61 1.32
CA ALA A 92 -8.02 -5.33 2.61
C ALA A 92 -8.74 -4.20 3.38
N VAL A 93 -8.46 -4.10 4.68
CA VAL A 93 -8.66 -2.86 5.43
C VAL A 93 -7.38 -2.02 5.29
N GLY A 94 -7.50 -0.82 4.74
CA GLY A 94 -6.38 0.07 4.45
C GLY A 94 -6.80 1.28 3.57
N GLU A 95 -6.07 2.37 3.65
CA GLU A 95 -4.83 2.54 4.38
C GLU A 95 -5.11 2.93 5.83
N ILE A 96 -4.46 2.24 6.76
CA ILE A 96 -4.56 2.49 8.19
C ILE A 96 -3.15 2.64 8.76
N GLY A 97 -2.99 3.28 9.91
CA GLY A 97 -1.64 3.35 10.47
C GLY A 97 -1.42 4.46 11.48
N ILE A 98 -0.14 4.80 11.66
CA ILE A 98 0.31 5.86 12.56
C ILE A 98 1.43 6.64 11.88
N ASP A 99 1.28 7.97 11.82
CA ASP A 99 2.29 8.91 11.34
C ASP A 99 2.71 9.85 12.48
N LEU A 100 3.93 9.67 12.98
CA LEU A 100 4.47 10.54 14.04
C LEU A 100 5.34 11.67 13.50
N ALA A 101 5.52 11.74 12.19
CA ALA A 101 6.25 12.85 11.56
C ALA A 101 5.33 14.02 11.18
N GLU A 102 4.01 13.78 11.14
CA GLU A 102 3.03 14.81 10.82
C GLU A 102 2.62 15.56 12.10
N PRO A 103 2.88 16.87 12.18
CA PRO A 103 2.41 17.68 13.30
C PRO A 103 0.88 17.88 13.21
N GLY A 104 0.21 17.82 14.34
CA GLY A 104 -1.21 18.21 14.44
C GLY A 104 -2.19 17.08 14.70
N VAL A 105 -1.79 15.82 14.60
CA VAL A 105 -2.63 14.69 15.02
C VAL A 105 -2.06 14.04 16.28
N ASP A 106 -2.85 14.03 17.35
CA ASP A 106 -2.46 13.42 18.62
C ASP A 106 -2.08 11.93 18.43
N PRO A 107 -0.87 11.51 18.83
CA PRO A 107 -0.45 10.11 18.76
C PRO A 107 -1.40 9.13 19.45
N ALA A 108 -1.99 9.50 20.59
CA ALA A 108 -2.93 8.63 21.31
C ALA A 108 -4.22 8.42 20.49
N ARG A 109 -4.67 9.46 19.77
CA ARG A 109 -5.79 9.38 18.85
C ARG A 109 -5.47 8.45 17.68
N GLN A 110 -4.30 8.59 17.04
CA GLN A 110 -3.87 7.70 15.97
C GLN A 110 -3.78 6.24 16.44
N GLU A 111 -3.21 5.99 17.64
CA GLU A 111 -3.16 4.64 18.24
C GLU A 111 -4.57 4.07 18.46
N TRP A 112 -5.53 4.88 18.88
CA TRP A 112 -6.91 4.45 19.10
C TRP A 112 -7.56 4.03 17.78
N PHE A 113 -7.53 4.90 16.75
CA PHE A 113 -8.08 4.61 15.43
C PHE A 113 -7.43 3.39 14.78
N PHE A 114 -6.11 3.29 14.85
CA PHE A 114 -5.38 2.14 14.31
C PHE A 114 -5.83 0.82 14.97
N ARG A 115 -5.95 0.82 16.29
CA ARG A 115 -6.41 -0.34 17.04
C ARG A 115 -7.83 -0.76 16.68
N GLU A 116 -8.76 0.17 16.55
CA GLU A 116 -10.15 -0.13 16.19
C GLU A 116 -10.23 -0.69 14.76
N GLN A 117 -9.46 -0.15 13.83
CA GLN A 117 -9.38 -0.63 12.46
C GLN A 117 -8.75 -2.04 12.36
N LEU A 118 -7.75 -2.34 13.17
CA LEU A 118 -7.23 -3.72 13.30
C LEU A 118 -8.30 -4.70 13.80
N ARG A 119 -9.18 -4.28 14.71
CA ARG A 119 -10.29 -5.10 15.19
C ARG A 119 -11.32 -5.35 14.10
N ILE A 120 -11.60 -4.35 13.25
CA ILE A 120 -12.47 -4.50 12.07
C ILE A 120 -11.84 -5.54 11.12
N ALA A 121 -10.57 -5.38 10.74
CA ALA A 121 -9.87 -6.29 9.85
C ALA A 121 -9.86 -7.73 10.38
N ARG A 122 -9.57 -7.91 11.69
CA ARG A 122 -9.59 -9.22 12.36
C ARG A 122 -10.98 -9.86 12.30
N LYS A 123 -12.05 -9.09 12.59
CA LYS A 123 -13.43 -9.59 12.56
C LYS A 123 -13.87 -9.99 11.15
N ALA A 124 -13.43 -9.24 10.15
CA ALA A 124 -13.71 -9.48 8.74
C ALA A 124 -12.80 -10.56 8.12
N GLU A 125 -11.77 -11.02 8.84
CA GLU A 125 -10.76 -11.98 8.38
C GLU A 125 -10.06 -11.51 7.09
N VAL A 126 -9.79 -10.21 6.96
CA VAL A 126 -9.08 -9.63 5.82
C VAL A 126 -7.73 -9.06 6.23
N PRO A 127 -6.73 -9.06 5.32
CA PRO A 127 -5.43 -8.44 5.59
C PRO A 127 -5.55 -6.91 5.72
N VAL A 128 -4.44 -6.28 6.15
CA VAL A 128 -4.37 -4.82 6.29
C VAL A 128 -3.26 -4.22 5.43
N ILE A 129 -3.46 -2.98 4.94
CA ILE A 129 -2.43 -2.15 4.32
C ILE A 129 -2.12 -1.02 5.31
N VAL A 130 -0.86 -0.94 5.73
CA VAL A 130 -0.46 -0.15 6.89
C VAL A 130 0.54 0.92 6.52
N HIS A 131 0.17 2.17 6.78
CA HIS A 131 1.04 3.33 6.79
C HIS A 131 1.99 3.31 7.99
N VAL A 132 3.26 3.60 7.75
CA VAL A 132 4.28 3.65 8.80
C VAL A 132 5.23 4.82 8.61
N ARG A 133 5.13 5.83 9.46
CA ARG A 133 6.09 6.93 9.44
C ARG A 133 6.52 7.30 10.86
N GLN A 134 7.78 6.96 11.21
CA GLN A 134 8.37 7.09 12.55
C GLN A 134 7.60 6.32 13.67
N SER A 135 6.78 5.33 13.32
CA SER A 135 5.80 4.69 14.22
C SER A 135 5.91 3.17 14.30
N ALA A 136 6.92 2.55 13.68
CA ALA A 136 7.01 1.09 13.54
C ALA A 136 6.86 0.33 14.88
N ASP A 137 7.44 0.83 15.97
CA ASP A 137 7.35 0.16 17.29
C ASP A 137 5.94 0.24 17.89
N LEU A 138 5.21 1.34 17.65
CA LEU A 138 3.81 1.46 18.06
C LEU A 138 2.91 0.53 17.26
N LEU A 139 3.09 0.46 15.94
CA LEU A 139 2.37 -0.49 15.11
C LEU A 139 2.61 -1.93 15.57
N LEU A 140 3.87 -2.32 15.79
CA LEU A 140 4.24 -3.64 16.32
C LEU A 140 3.64 -3.91 17.68
N LYS A 141 3.55 -2.91 18.58
CA LYS A 141 2.89 -3.02 19.90
C LYS A 141 1.44 -3.48 19.76
N HIS A 142 0.69 -2.91 18.80
CA HIS A 142 -0.71 -3.25 18.57
C HIS A 142 -0.88 -4.57 17.81
N LEU A 143 -0.06 -4.82 16.80
CA LEU A 143 -0.04 -6.08 16.04
C LEU A 143 0.37 -7.30 16.85
N ARG A 144 1.04 -7.13 18.00
CA ARG A 144 1.28 -8.21 18.97
C ARG A 144 0.05 -8.58 19.80
N ARG A 145 -0.94 -7.70 19.87
CA ARG A 145 -2.15 -7.86 20.71
C ARG A 145 -3.40 -8.17 19.90
N ILE A 146 -3.42 -7.73 18.64
CA ILE A 146 -4.55 -7.92 17.73
C ILE A 146 -4.01 -8.65 16.51
N ASP A 147 -4.29 -9.94 16.45
CA ASP A 147 -3.89 -10.78 15.33
C ASP A 147 -4.77 -10.49 14.12
N VAL A 148 -4.13 -10.30 12.96
CA VAL A 148 -4.76 -10.09 11.66
C VAL A 148 -4.13 -11.03 10.63
N PRO A 149 -4.78 -11.33 9.50
CA PRO A 149 -4.24 -12.25 8.48
C PRO A 149 -2.91 -11.81 7.81
N GLY A 150 -2.19 -10.81 8.36
CA GLY A 150 -1.03 -10.20 7.73
C GLY A 150 -1.42 -9.03 6.82
N GLY A 151 -0.67 -8.80 5.76
CA GLY A 151 -0.91 -7.72 4.83
C GLY A 151 0.37 -7.04 4.33
N ILE A 152 0.33 -5.72 4.17
CA ILE A 152 1.43 -4.93 3.63
C ILE A 152 1.78 -3.81 4.61
N ILE A 153 3.04 -3.62 4.89
CA ILE A 153 3.58 -2.41 5.50
C ILE A 153 4.07 -1.53 4.35
N HIS A 154 3.27 -0.54 4.00
CA HIS A 154 3.50 0.38 2.90
C HIS A 154 4.72 1.26 3.16
N ALA A 155 5.47 1.63 2.09
CA ALA A 155 6.63 2.54 2.08
C ALA A 155 7.63 2.28 3.22
N PHE A 156 7.96 1.02 3.49
CA PHE A 156 8.71 0.62 4.67
C PHE A 156 10.12 1.21 4.70
N ASN A 157 10.44 1.91 5.79
CA ASN A 157 11.75 2.49 6.08
C ASN A 157 12.18 2.33 7.55
N GLY A 158 11.88 1.19 8.16
CA GLY A 158 12.28 0.87 9.53
C GLY A 158 13.66 0.24 9.65
N SER A 159 14.01 -0.20 10.86
CA SER A 159 15.23 -0.98 11.12
C SER A 159 15.10 -2.42 10.63
N ALA A 160 16.23 -3.14 10.52
CA ALA A 160 16.23 -4.56 10.16
C ALA A 160 15.47 -5.41 11.20
N GLN A 161 15.55 -5.05 12.48
CA GLN A 161 14.80 -5.73 13.54
C GLN A 161 13.28 -5.53 13.38
N GLN A 162 12.84 -4.31 13.06
CA GLN A 162 11.44 -4.02 12.79
C GLN A 162 10.96 -4.75 11.53
N ALA A 163 11.76 -4.76 10.45
CA ALA A 163 11.49 -5.53 9.23
C ALA A 163 11.25 -7.01 9.56
N SER A 164 12.18 -7.65 10.29
CA SER A 164 12.05 -9.05 10.70
C SER A 164 10.77 -9.30 11.51
N GLN A 165 10.41 -8.40 12.42
CA GLN A 165 9.20 -8.55 13.23
C GLN A 165 7.90 -8.45 12.42
N PHE A 166 7.83 -7.56 11.41
CA PHE A 166 6.69 -7.51 10.51
C PHE A 166 6.60 -8.76 9.62
N VAL A 167 7.72 -9.16 9.02
CA VAL A 167 7.77 -10.36 8.15
C VAL A 167 7.34 -11.62 8.91
N THR A 168 7.84 -11.81 10.14
CA THR A 168 7.46 -12.95 11.00
C THR A 168 5.97 -12.99 11.32
N ARG A 169 5.27 -11.84 11.22
CA ARG A 169 3.81 -11.74 11.41
C ARG A 169 3.01 -11.84 10.10
N GLY A 170 3.64 -12.28 9.02
CA GLY A 170 2.96 -12.47 7.75
C GLY A 170 2.83 -11.20 6.88
N PHE A 171 3.48 -10.09 7.26
CA PHE A 171 3.47 -8.88 6.45
C PHE A 171 4.53 -8.92 5.36
N LYS A 172 4.20 -8.33 4.20
CA LYS A 172 5.16 -7.97 3.17
C LYS A 172 5.51 -6.49 3.29
N LEU A 173 6.76 -6.15 2.97
CA LEU A 173 7.25 -4.78 3.04
C LEU A 173 7.18 -4.14 1.66
N GLY A 174 6.51 -2.99 1.57
CA GLY A 174 6.32 -2.23 0.33
C GLY A 174 7.56 -1.41 -0.02
N PHE A 175 7.96 -1.48 -1.29
CA PHE A 175 9.05 -0.69 -1.86
C PHE A 175 8.59 0.02 -3.12
N GLY A 176 8.73 1.35 -3.12
CA GLY A 176 8.32 2.23 -4.20
C GLY A 176 9.37 3.25 -4.60
N GLY A 177 8.96 4.45 -4.97
CA GLY A 177 9.80 5.53 -5.48
C GLY A 177 11.02 5.87 -4.62
N ALA A 178 10.92 5.77 -3.29
CA ALA A 178 12.02 6.01 -2.37
C ALA A 178 13.24 5.10 -2.57
N LEU A 179 13.04 3.89 -3.12
CA LEU A 179 14.09 2.94 -3.46
C LEU A 179 15.08 3.49 -4.50
N THR A 180 14.62 4.39 -5.37
CA THR A 180 15.35 4.86 -6.54
C THR A 180 16.42 5.90 -6.22
N TYR A 181 16.44 6.44 -5.00
CA TYR A 181 17.45 7.38 -4.56
C TYR A 181 18.69 6.66 -4.01
N SER A 182 19.86 6.98 -4.55
CA SER A 182 21.14 6.39 -4.09
C SER A 182 21.42 6.64 -2.60
N GLY A 183 20.91 7.76 -2.05
CA GLY A 183 21.00 8.11 -0.63
C GLY A 183 20.07 7.31 0.28
N SER A 184 19.04 6.63 -0.24
CA SER A 184 18.11 5.80 0.53
C SER A 184 18.71 4.45 0.92
N GLN A 185 19.91 4.46 1.50
CA GLN A 185 20.72 3.25 1.72
C GLN A 185 20.00 2.17 2.55
N ARG A 186 19.20 2.56 3.55
CA ARG A 186 18.46 1.61 4.39
C ARG A 186 17.37 0.88 3.59
N ILE A 187 16.57 1.63 2.85
CA ILE A 187 15.52 1.06 1.96
C ILE A 187 16.16 0.14 0.93
N ARG A 188 17.23 0.60 0.27
CA ARG A 188 17.96 -0.18 -0.75
C ARG A 188 18.56 -1.46 -0.17
N ARG A 189 19.09 -1.42 1.05
CA ARG A 189 19.59 -2.62 1.74
C ARG A 189 18.46 -3.61 2.01
N HIS A 190 17.33 -3.17 2.58
CA HIS A 190 16.17 -4.04 2.79
C HIS A 190 15.68 -4.66 1.48
N ALA A 191 15.53 -3.84 0.45
CA ALA A 191 15.09 -4.29 -0.87
C ALA A 191 16.05 -5.34 -1.47
N ALA A 192 17.38 -5.24 -1.24
CA ALA A 192 18.36 -6.19 -1.71
C ALA A 192 18.39 -7.50 -0.90
N GLU A 193 18.31 -7.41 0.44
CA GLU A 193 18.69 -8.50 1.36
C GLU A 193 17.49 -9.29 1.91
N LEU A 194 16.27 -8.74 1.90
CA LEU A 194 15.08 -9.46 2.37
C LEU A 194 14.84 -10.75 1.58
N ALA A 195 14.26 -11.74 2.25
CA ALA A 195 13.82 -12.98 1.61
C ALA A 195 12.93 -12.67 0.39
N VAL A 196 12.97 -13.55 -0.62
CA VAL A 196 12.29 -13.33 -1.91
C VAL A 196 10.77 -13.18 -1.76
N ASP A 197 10.20 -13.70 -0.70
CA ASP A 197 8.77 -13.70 -0.37
C ASP A 197 8.39 -12.62 0.65
N ALA A 198 9.30 -11.72 1.06
CA ALA A 198 9.08 -10.77 2.15
C ALA A 198 8.72 -9.33 1.69
N TRP A 199 8.63 -9.08 0.40
CA TRP A 199 8.45 -7.73 -0.15
C TRP A 199 7.39 -7.70 -1.25
N VAL A 200 6.85 -6.50 -1.51
CA VAL A 200 5.99 -6.16 -2.64
C VAL A 200 6.48 -4.86 -3.28
N LEU A 201 6.01 -4.56 -4.50
CA LEU A 201 6.25 -3.31 -5.19
C LEU A 201 4.99 -2.46 -5.20
N GLU A 202 5.19 -1.17 -5.11
CA GLU A 202 4.15 -0.14 -5.10
C GLU A 202 4.68 1.15 -5.71
N THR A 203 3.77 2.07 -6.07
CA THR A 203 4.18 3.41 -6.51
C THR A 203 3.88 4.48 -5.48
N ASP A 204 2.81 4.32 -4.71
CA ASP A 204 2.20 5.38 -3.91
C ASP A 204 1.81 6.60 -4.77
N ALA A 205 1.51 6.37 -6.03
CA ALA A 205 1.15 7.44 -6.96
C ALA A 205 -0.14 8.14 -6.51
N PRO A 206 -0.20 9.49 -6.53
CA PRO A 206 0.74 10.45 -7.13
C PRO A 206 1.93 10.86 -6.25
N TYR A 207 2.04 10.31 -5.04
CA TYR A 207 3.02 10.67 -4.01
C TYR A 207 4.38 9.97 -4.23
N ILE A 208 5.28 10.07 -3.29
CA ILE A 208 6.64 9.45 -3.22
C ILE A 208 7.34 9.39 -4.58
N ALA A 209 7.57 10.57 -5.21
CA ALA A 209 8.17 10.66 -6.53
C ALA A 209 9.52 9.91 -6.60
N PRO A 210 9.71 9.01 -7.58
CA PRO A 210 11.00 8.39 -7.84
C PRO A 210 12.01 9.42 -8.34
N SER A 211 13.31 9.08 -8.28
CA SER A 211 14.41 10.03 -8.52
C SER A 211 14.34 10.72 -9.89
N TRP A 212 13.83 10.05 -10.91
CA TRP A 212 13.68 10.62 -12.27
C TRP A 212 12.49 11.56 -12.44
N ARG A 213 11.57 11.61 -11.47
CA ARG A 213 10.46 12.57 -11.41
C ARG A 213 10.81 13.84 -10.64
N ARG A 214 12.03 13.92 -10.13
CA ARG A 214 12.50 15.07 -9.35
C ARG A 214 13.70 15.73 -10.01
N THR A 215 13.55 17.01 -10.30
CA THR A 215 14.65 17.92 -10.68
C THR A 215 14.84 18.96 -9.57
N PRO A 216 15.92 19.78 -9.59
CA PRO A 216 16.07 20.89 -8.65
C PRO A 216 14.89 21.88 -8.68
N GLU A 217 14.25 22.04 -9.84
CA GLU A 217 13.21 23.05 -10.07
C GLU A 217 11.81 22.50 -9.87
N ARG A 218 11.62 21.17 -9.98
CA ARG A 218 10.28 20.56 -10.04
C ARG A 218 10.26 19.14 -9.50
N VAL A 219 9.14 18.83 -8.84
CA VAL A 219 8.73 17.45 -8.55
C VAL A 219 7.49 17.15 -9.38
N GLU A 220 7.59 16.19 -10.28
CA GLU A 220 6.44 15.68 -11.03
C GLU A 220 5.73 14.61 -10.21
N ARG A 221 4.41 14.50 -10.38
CA ARG A 221 3.63 13.44 -9.74
C ARG A 221 4.16 12.06 -10.16
N THR A 222 4.12 11.12 -9.26
CA THR A 222 4.34 9.70 -9.57
C THR A 222 3.17 9.18 -10.40
N GLU A 223 3.43 8.24 -11.29
CA GLU A 223 2.37 7.52 -12.01
C GLU A 223 2.57 6.00 -11.86
N PRO A 224 1.49 5.21 -11.91
CA PRO A 224 1.59 3.74 -11.81
C PRO A 224 2.51 3.11 -12.85
N CYS A 225 2.71 3.74 -14.02
CA CYS A 225 3.65 3.28 -15.05
C CYS A 225 5.11 3.29 -14.58
N ASP A 226 5.46 4.09 -13.56
CA ASP A 226 6.80 4.12 -12.96
C ASP A 226 7.17 2.80 -12.27
N LEU A 227 6.17 1.98 -11.88
CA LEU A 227 6.39 0.71 -11.19
C LEU A 227 7.40 -0.19 -11.91
N ARG A 228 7.32 -0.26 -13.25
CA ARG A 228 8.25 -1.07 -14.06
C ARG A 228 9.69 -0.58 -13.95
N ARG A 229 9.89 0.73 -13.88
CA ARG A 229 11.23 1.31 -13.73
C ARG A 229 11.74 1.16 -12.31
N ILE A 230 10.86 1.31 -11.30
CA ILE A 230 11.16 0.99 -9.90
C ILE A 230 11.59 -0.48 -9.77
N ALA A 231 10.87 -1.40 -10.43
CA ALA A 231 11.24 -2.80 -10.50
C ALA A 231 12.62 -3.02 -11.15
N GLY A 232 13.00 -2.21 -12.12
CA GLY A 232 14.35 -2.22 -12.73
C GLY A 232 15.45 -1.92 -11.72
N GLU A 233 15.26 -0.93 -10.87
CA GLU A 233 16.19 -0.63 -9.77
C GLU A 233 16.30 -1.80 -8.78
N LEU A 234 15.16 -2.40 -8.42
CA LEU A 234 15.16 -3.57 -7.53
C LEU A 234 15.85 -4.77 -8.19
N ALA A 235 15.63 -5.01 -9.47
CA ALA A 235 16.28 -6.10 -10.22
C ALA A 235 17.80 -5.96 -10.21
N GLN A 236 18.32 -4.75 -10.42
CA GLN A 236 19.75 -4.45 -10.31
C GLN A 236 20.30 -4.73 -8.91
N LEU A 237 19.59 -4.26 -7.86
CA LEU A 237 20.00 -4.48 -6.48
C LEU A 237 20.06 -5.96 -6.10
N ARG A 238 19.16 -6.78 -6.65
CA ARG A 238 19.05 -8.22 -6.35
C ARG A 238 19.83 -9.10 -7.33
N GLY A 239 20.44 -8.54 -8.37
CA GLY A 239 21.13 -9.31 -9.39
C GLY A 239 20.22 -10.30 -10.12
N THR A 240 18.97 -9.91 -10.42
CA THR A 240 17.95 -10.75 -11.06
C THR A 240 17.37 -10.06 -12.30
N ASP A 241 16.64 -10.81 -13.12
CA ASP A 241 15.96 -10.26 -14.29
C ASP A 241 14.51 -9.80 -13.95
N LEU A 242 13.98 -8.90 -14.80
CA LEU A 242 12.64 -8.34 -14.63
C LEU A 242 11.52 -9.40 -14.69
N ALA A 243 11.67 -10.45 -15.48
CA ALA A 243 10.64 -11.48 -15.62
C ALA A 243 10.53 -12.31 -14.33
N THR A 244 11.67 -12.65 -13.74
CA THR A 244 11.74 -13.32 -12.42
C THR A 244 11.14 -12.42 -11.33
N LEU A 245 11.52 -11.13 -11.33
CA LEU A 245 11.00 -10.18 -10.34
C LEU A 245 9.48 -9.97 -10.46
N ALA A 246 8.94 -9.94 -11.68
CA ALA A 246 7.51 -9.82 -11.92
C ALA A 246 6.72 -11.03 -11.38
N ARG A 247 7.27 -12.25 -11.55
CA ARG A 247 6.68 -13.46 -10.95
C ARG A 247 6.69 -13.40 -9.42
N GLN A 248 7.80 -12.95 -8.82
CA GLN A 248 7.93 -12.79 -7.37
C GLN A 248 6.97 -11.73 -6.84
N ASN A 249 6.93 -10.54 -7.47
CA ASN A 249 5.97 -9.49 -7.10
C ASN A 249 4.53 -9.99 -7.12
N ARG A 250 4.12 -10.70 -8.19
CA ARG A 250 2.79 -11.30 -8.30
C ARG A 250 2.54 -12.30 -7.17
N ALA A 251 3.47 -13.23 -6.91
CA ALA A 251 3.32 -14.24 -5.88
C ALA A 251 3.21 -13.60 -4.47
N ASN A 252 4.04 -12.60 -4.20
CA ASN A 252 4.07 -11.90 -2.92
C ASN A 252 2.81 -11.06 -2.69
N ALA A 253 2.34 -10.35 -3.72
CA ALA A 253 1.09 -9.58 -3.65
C ALA A 253 -0.12 -10.51 -3.38
N LEU A 254 -0.17 -11.67 -4.03
CA LEU A 254 -1.21 -12.67 -3.78
C LEU A 254 -1.13 -13.28 -2.38
N ALA A 255 0.08 -13.49 -1.85
CA ALA A 255 0.27 -13.97 -0.49
C ALA A 255 -0.13 -12.92 0.57
N ALA A 256 0.12 -11.63 0.30
CA ALA A 256 -0.28 -10.53 1.17
C ALA A 256 -1.79 -10.23 1.11
N LEU A 257 -2.37 -10.32 -0.09
CA LEU A 257 -3.75 -9.95 -0.40
C LEU A 257 -4.44 -11.09 -1.18
N PRO A 258 -4.84 -12.19 -0.52
CA PRO A 258 -5.34 -13.40 -1.21
C PRO A 258 -6.57 -13.17 -2.09
N ARG A 259 -7.40 -12.18 -1.76
CA ARG A 259 -8.59 -11.81 -2.55
C ARG A 259 -8.26 -11.22 -3.93
N LEU A 260 -6.99 -10.91 -4.22
CA LEU A 260 -6.53 -10.60 -5.58
C LEU A 260 -6.57 -11.81 -6.51
N GLY A 261 -6.47 -13.03 -5.98
CA GLY A 261 -6.36 -14.24 -6.78
C GLY A 261 -7.43 -14.38 -7.87
N PRO A 262 -8.72 -14.31 -7.54
CA PRO A 262 -9.82 -14.40 -8.51
C PRO A 262 -9.87 -13.26 -9.55
N LEU A 263 -9.21 -12.12 -9.27
CA LEU A 263 -9.19 -10.96 -10.15
C LEU A 263 -8.11 -11.03 -11.23
N LEU A 264 -7.14 -11.93 -11.07
CA LEU A 264 -6.00 -12.03 -11.95
C LEU A 264 -6.18 -13.17 -12.96
N PRO A 265 -5.66 -13.00 -14.20
CA PRO A 265 -5.66 -14.10 -15.16
C PRO A 265 -4.89 -15.30 -14.59
N SER A 266 -5.35 -16.50 -14.93
CA SER A 266 -4.63 -17.74 -14.63
C SER A 266 -3.20 -17.63 -15.14
N ALA A 267 -2.23 -18.13 -14.36
CA ALA A 267 -0.81 -18.04 -14.66
C ALA A 267 -0.43 -18.93 -15.85
#